data_5de1f9a0bae1ab9c593ea1957245c7ef
#
_entry.id   5de1f9a0bae1ab9c593ea1957245c7ef
#
_cell.length_a   1.000
_cell.length_b   1.000
_cell.length_c   1.000
_cell.angle_alpha   90.00
_cell.angle_beta   90.00
_cell.angle_gamma   90.00
#
_symmetry.space_group_name_H-M   'P 1'
#
loop_
_entity.id
_entity.type
_entity.pdbx_description
1 polymer ?
#
loop_
_entity_poly.entity_id
_entity_poly.type
_entity_poly.pdbx_seq_one_letter_code
_entity_poly.pdbx_strand_id
1 'polypeptide(L)'
;MERYAHSLGIRHVACGSCNACEHEMNALESPQYDLAQEGWQIAASPRHADVLTVTGPMTQAMREAAAASAGAMAQPRVVVAVGDCAIGTGVWSGAPSSGAGAGVELHARVRIPGCPPSPDAIKTGLGRAAALLDGKGSNGETDVLR
;
A
#
# COMPACT_ATOMS: atom_id res chain seq x y z
N MET A 1 12.11 14.20 -14.49
CA MET A 1 10.69 14.61 -14.53
C MET A 1 9.93 13.89 -13.45
N GLU A 2 9.26 14.58 -12.57
CA GLU A 2 8.56 14.00 -11.41
C GLU A 2 7.10 13.74 -11.77
N ARG A 3 6.86 12.76 -12.60
CA ARG A 3 5.51 12.45 -13.10
C ARG A 3 4.59 11.96 -11.99
N TYR A 4 5.07 11.00 -11.21
CA TYR A 4 4.25 10.32 -10.20
C TYR A 4 4.06 11.16 -8.94
N ALA A 5 4.89 12.16 -8.71
CA ALA A 5 4.68 13.11 -7.62
C ALA A 5 3.36 13.89 -7.77
N HIS A 6 2.89 14.09 -9.00
CA HIS A 6 1.69 14.88 -9.32
C HIS A 6 0.62 14.11 -10.11
N SER A 7 0.80 12.82 -10.32
CA SER A 7 -0.17 11.96 -11.01
C SER A 7 0.04 10.52 -10.59
N LEU A 8 -0.68 10.07 -9.58
CA LEU A 8 -0.54 8.74 -9.01
C LEU A 8 -1.89 8.04 -8.94
N GLY A 9 -2.01 6.91 -9.60
CA GLY A 9 -3.15 6.00 -9.46
C GLY A 9 -2.90 5.00 -8.34
N ILE A 10 -3.81 4.94 -7.37
CA ILE A 10 -3.69 4.08 -6.18
C ILE A 10 -4.83 3.06 -6.19
N ARG A 11 -4.50 1.79 -6.12
CA ARG A 11 -5.47 0.72 -5.88
C ARG A 11 -5.23 0.13 -4.50
N HIS A 12 -6.30 -0.13 -3.76
CA HIS A 12 -6.24 -0.77 -2.45
C HIS A 12 -6.79 -2.19 -2.51
N VAL A 13 -6.13 -3.11 -1.79
CA VAL A 13 -6.60 -4.47 -1.54
C VAL A 13 -6.45 -4.79 -0.05
N ALA A 14 -7.58 -5.07 0.60
CA ALA A 14 -7.60 -5.58 1.96
C ALA A 14 -7.40 -7.10 1.95
N CYS A 15 -6.35 -7.56 2.60
CA CYS A 15 -5.97 -8.98 2.64
C CYS A 15 -6.32 -9.62 3.99
N GLY A 16 -7.55 -9.39 4.45
CA GLY A 16 -8.05 -9.91 5.73
C GLY A 16 -7.79 -8.98 6.91
N SER A 17 -7.73 -7.66 6.67
CA SER A 17 -7.52 -6.67 7.72
C SER A 17 -8.75 -6.49 8.61
N CYS A 18 -8.55 -5.89 9.80
CA CYS A 18 -9.62 -5.55 10.73
C CYS A 18 -10.34 -4.24 10.38
N ASN A 19 -10.07 -3.65 9.22
CA ASN A 19 -10.62 -2.40 8.70
C ASN A 19 -10.09 -1.11 9.38
N ALA A 20 -9.20 -1.19 10.34
CA ALA A 20 -8.63 0.01 10.97
C ALA A 20 -7.75 0.80 10.00
N CYS A 21 -6.88 0.12 9.25
CA CYS A 21 -6.04 0.75 8.24
C CYS A 21 -6.86 1.37 7.11
N GLU A 22 -7.95 0.72 6.71
CA GLU A 22 -8.87 1.22 5.68
C GLU A 22 -9.57 2.51 6.12
N HIS A 23 -9.94 2.63 7.39
CA HIS A 23 -10.50 3.87 7.93
C HIS A 23 -9.51 5.03 7.83
N GLU A 24 -8.24 4.79 8.17
CA GLU A 24 -7.19 5.80 8.04
C GLU A 24 -6.90 6.14 6.56
N MET A 25 -6.97 5.16 5.67
CA MET A 25 -6.85 5.40 4.24
C MET A 25 -8.02 6.20 3.67
N ASN A 26 -9.24 5.93 4.12
CA ASN A 26 -10.42 6.70 3.72
C ASN A 26 -10.33 8.16 4.20
N ALA A 27 -9.68 8.42 5.32
CA ALA A 27 -9.45 9.77 5.81
C ALA A 27 -8.60 10.61 4.84
N LEU A 28 -7.78 9.98 3.99
CA LEU A 28 -6.98 10.67 2.98
C LEU A 28 -7.83 11.35 1.89
N GLU A 29 -9.07 10.91 1.69
CA GLU A 29 -10.01 11.54 0.76
C GLU A 29 -10.78 12.72 1.40
N SER A 30 -10.59 12.95 2.71
CA SER A 30 -11.20 14.07 3.39
C SER A 30 -10.56 15.40 3.00
N PRO A 31 -11.27 16.53 3.13
CA PRO A 31 -10.73 17.85 2.78
C PRO A 31 -9.45 18.22 3.54
N GLN A 32 -9.23 17.64 4.71
CA GLN A 32 -8.04 17.92 5.52
C GLN A 32 -6.76 17.34 4.91
N TYR A 33 -6.84 16.18 4.28
CA TYR A 33 -5.69 15.50 3.70
C TYR A 33 -5.66 15.59 2.17
N ASP A 34 -6.82 15.59 1.57
CA ASP A 34 -7.12 15.78 0.14
C ASP A 34 -6.03 15.29 -0.84
N LEU A 35 -6.04 14.00 -1.11
CA LEU A 35 -5.13 13.37 -2.08
C LEU A 35 -5.21 14.02 -3.47
N ALA A 36 -6.37 14.56 -3.83
CA ALA A 36 -6.57 15.16 -5.14
C ALA A 36 -5.73 16.42 -5.35
N GLN A 37 -5.38 17.14 -4.28
CA GLN A 37 -4.48 18.30 -4.36
C GLN A 37 -3.05 17.89 -4.80
N GLU A 38 -2.65 16.67 -4.45
CA GLU A 38 -1.36 16.12 -4.91
C GLU A 38 -1.44 15.55 -6.34
N GLY A 39 -2.64 15.50 -6.93
CA GLY A 39 -2.87 14.82 -8.20
C GLY A 39 -2.97 13.30 -8.05
N TRP A 40 -3.23 12.79 -6.86
CA TRP A 40 -3.36 11.37 -6.56
C TRP A 40 -4.83 10.98 -6.50
N GLN A 41 -5.15 9.80 -7.01
CA GLN A 41 -6.52 9.32 -7.09
C GLN A 41 -6.62 7.83 -6.80
N ILE A 42 -7.76 7.43 -6.23
CA ILE A 42 -8.07 6.01 -6.05
C ILE A 42 -8.55 5.43 -7.40
N ALA A 43 -7.85 4.43 -7.90
CA ALA A 43 -8.19 3.78 -9.16
C ALA A 43 -9.20 2.65 -8.92
N ALA A 44 -10.25 2.60 -9.74
CA ALA A 44 -11.27 1.56 -9.68
C ALA A 44 -10.74 0.18 -10.13
N SER A 45 -9.69 0.16 -10.92
CA SER A 45 -9.09 -1.08 -11.43
C SER A 45 -7.57 -1.09 -11.22
N PRO A 46 -6.98 -2.24 -10.89
CA PRO A 46 -5.51 -2.35 -10.78
C PRO A 46 -4.78 -2.02 -12.08
N ARG A 47 -5.42 -2.16 -13.23
CA ARG A 47 -4.82 -1.82 -14.54
C ARG A 47 -4.53 -0.33 -14.71
N HIS A 48 -5.24 0.51 -13.95
CA HIS A 48 -5.07 1.98 -13.96
C HIS A 48 -4.29 2.50 -12.76
N ALA A 49 -3.75 1.60 -11.94
CA ALA A 49 -3.01 1.94 -10.75
C ALA A 49 -1.50 1.80 -10.97
N ASP A 50 -0.76 2.73 -10.38
CA ASP A 50 0.70 2.74 -10.32
C ASP A 50 1.19 2.17 -8.99
N VAL A 51 0.39 2.34 -7.94
CA VAL A 51 0.63 1.86 -6.58
C VAL A 51 -0.49 0.94 -6.13
N LEU A 52 -0.11 -0.20 -5.57
CA LEU A 52 -1.00 -1.10 -4.87
C LEU A 52 -0.75 -0.99 -3.37
N THR A 53 -1.70 -0.45 -2.64
CA THR A 53 -1.67 -0.49 -1.17
C THR A 53 -2.31 -1.77 -0.68
N VAL A 54 -1.66 -2.46 0.23
CA VAL A 54 -2.15 -3.71 0.81
C VAL A 54 -2.16 -3.63 2.32
N THR A 55 -3.20 -4.19 2.93
CA THR A 55 -3.40 -4.27 4.37
C THR A 55 -3.68 -5.70 4.79
N GLY A 56 -3.46 -5.98 6.06
CA GLY A 56 -3.81 -7.27 6.62
C GLY A 56 -2.74 -8.34 6.53
N PRO A 57 -2.95 -9.47 7.24
CA PRO A 57 -1.94 -10.51 7.40
C PRO A 57 -1.84 -11.48 6.21
N MET A 58 -2.55 -11.24 5.13
CA MET A 58 -2.74 -12.13 3.99
C MET A 58 -3.45 -13.43 4.40
N THR A 59 -4.75 -13.36 4.50
CA THR A 59 -5.56 -14.56 4.72
C THR A 59 -5.54 -15.47 3.49
N GLN A 60 -5.72 -16.75 3.71
CA GLN A 60 -5.74 -17.74 2.63
C GLN A 60 -6.79 -17.39 1.55
N ALA A 61 -7.97 -16.93 1.97
CA ALA A 61 -9.05 -16.55 1.06
C ALA A 61 -8.70 -15.40 0.11
N MET A 62 -7.84 -14.47 0.54
CA MET A 62 -7.49 -13.28 -0.24
C MET A 62 -6.22 -13.45 -1.09
N ARG A 63 -5.45 -14.51 -0.85
CA ARG A 63 -4.12 -14.67 -1.49
C ARG A 63 -4.18 -14.65 -3.02
N GLU A 64 -5.10 -15.39 -3.59
CA GLU A 64 -5.26 -15.47 -5.04
C GLU A 64 -5.72 -14.13 -5.64
N ALA A 65 -6.72 -13.50 -5.04
CA ALA A 65 -7.26 -12.22 -5.48
C ALA A 65 -6.21 -11.08 -5.39
N ALA A 66 -5.44 -11.07 -4.29
CA ALA A 66 -4.37 -10.09 -4.10
C ALA A 66 -3.23 -10.26 -5.12
N ALA A 67 -2.81 -11.50 -5.37
CA ALA A 67 -1.80 -11.80 -6.38
C ALA A 67 -2.28 -11.43 -7.79
N ALA A 68 -3.53 -11.71 -8.11
CA ALA A 68 -4.14 -11.34 -9.39
C ALA A 68 -4.19 -9.81 -9.57
N SER A 69 -4.53 -9.08 -8.52
CA SER A 69 -4.55 -7.61 -8.54
C SER A 69 -3.15 -7.02 -8.78
N ALA A 70 -2.15 -7.54 -8.09
CA ALA A 70 -0.77 -7.13 -8.29
C ALA A 70 -0.27 -7.47 -9.71
N GLY A 71 -0.62 -8.65 -10.21
CA GLY A 71 -0.26 -9.10 -11.56
C GLY A 71 -0.93 -8.29 -12.69
N ALA A 72 -2.11 -7.71 -12.43
CA ALA A 72 -2.86 -6.93 -13.42
C ALA A 72 -2.35 -5.49 -13.58
N MET A 73 -1.51 -5.02 -12.67
CA MET A 73 -0.93 -3.67 -12.76
C MET A 73 0.12 -3.59 -13.88
N ALA A 74 0.11 -2.47 -14.59
CA ALA A 74 1.15 -2.17 -15.58
C ALA A 74 2.50 -1.84 -14.91
N GLN A 75 3.58 -2.01 -15.63
CA GLN A 75 4.91 -1.53 -15.19
C GLN A 75 5.13 -0.08 -15.65
N PRO A 76 5.83 0.76 -14.87
CA PRO A 76 6.38 0.47 -13.54
C PRO A 76 5.30 0.51 -12.46
N ARG A 77 5.48 -0.30 -11.41
CA ARG A 77 4.53 -0.41 -10.30
C ARG A 77 5.22 -0.58 -8.96
N VAL A 78 4.58 -0.17 -7.89
CA VAL A 78 5.08 -0.33 -6.51
C VAL A 78 3.97 -0.87 -5.62
N VAL A 79 4.29 -1.84 -4.78
CA VAL A 79 3.42 -2.32 -3.70
C VAL A 79 3.82 -1.63 -2.40
N VAL A 80 2.83 -1.11 -1.68
CA VAL A 80 2.98 -0.43 -0.39
C VAL A 80 2.23 -1.22 0.67
N ALA A 81 2.94 -1.67 1.70
CA ALA A 81 2.35 -2.33 2.86
C ALA A 81 1.91 -1.29 3.88
N VAL A 82 0.63 -1.27 4.19
CA VAL A 82 0.04 -0.33 5.16
C VAL A 82 -0.35 -1.08 6.43
N GLY A 83 0.30 -0.72 7.53
CA GLY A 83 0.03 -1.26 8.84
C GLY A 83 0.89 -2.47 9.22
N ASP A 84 0.95 -2.74 10.51
CA ASP A 84 1.79 -3.81 11.07
C ASP A 84 1.41 -5.19 10.57
N CYS A 85 0.12 -5.46 10.37
CA CYS A 85 -0.34 -6.75 9.84
C CYS A 85 0.22 -7.01 8.44
N ALA A 86 0.25 -6.01 7.58
CA ALA A 86 0.79 -6.13 6.23
C ALA A 86 2.32 -6.31 6.23
N ILE A 87 3.01 -5.77 7.22
CA ILE A 87 4.45 -5.92 7.41
C ILE A 87 4.81 -7.29 8.01
N GLY A 88 3.86 -7.97 8.64
CA GLY A 88 4.06 -9.27 9.27
C GLY A 88 4.41 -9.20 10.76
N THR A 89 4.25 -8.05 11.39
CA THR A 89 4.56 -7.81 12.82
C THR A 89 3.32 -7.54 13.68
N GLY A 90 2.12 -7.58 13.10
CA GLY A 90 0.88 -7.30 13.80
C GLY A 90 0.40 -8.44 14.72
N VAL A 91 -0.73 -8.20 15.38
CA VAL A 91 -1.34 -9.14 16.34
C VAL A 91 -1.70 -10.50 15.74
N TRP A 92 -1.89 -10.57 14.43
CA TRP A 92 -2.21 -11.80 13.71
C TRP A 92 -0.99 -12.55 13.21
N SER A 93 0.21 -12.05 13.49
CA SER A 93 1.46 -12.72 13.12
C SER A 93 1.53 -14.12 13.72
N GLY A 94 1.75 -15.11 12.87
CA GLY A 94 1.81 -16.51 13.30
C GLY A 94 0.47 -17.21 13.53
N ALA A 95 -0.65 -16.55 13.29
CA ALA A 95 -1.96 -17.19 13.37
C ALA A 95 -2.14 -18.22 12.23
N PRO A 96 -2.79 -19.39 12.50
CA PRO A 96 -2.89 -20.47 11.50
C PRO A 96 -3.58 -20.08 10.19
N SER A 97 -4.53 -19.11 10.26
CA SER A 97 -5.28 -18.62 9.08
C SER A 97 -4.65 -17.44 8.38
N SER A 98 -3.53 -16.92 8.88
CA SER A 98 -2.81 -15.80 8.32
C SER A 98 -1.50 -16.21 7.70
N GLY A 99 -1.07 -15.43 6.69
CA GLY A 99 0.24 -15.57 6.08
C GLY A 99 1.31 -14.73 6.77
N ALA A 100 2.39 -14.49 6.04
CA ALA A 100 3.53 -13.71 6.52
C ALA A 100 3.26 -12.19 6.57
N GLY A 101 2.12 -11.75 6.10
CA GLY A 101 1.76 -10.34 5.88
C GLY A 101 1.60 -10.02 4.41
N ALA A 102 0.56 -9.24 4.08
CA ALA A 102 0.25 -8.95 2.68
C ALA A 102 1.41 -8.28 1.94
N GLY A 103 2.09 -7.36 2.59
CA GLY A 103 3.24 -6.68 2.00
C GLY A 103 4.47 -7.58 1.86
N VAL A 104 4.64 -8.55 2.75
CA VAL A 104 5.74 -9.52 2.65
C VAL A 104 5.50 -10.45 1.46
N GLU A 105 4.32 -11.01 1.34
CA GLU A 105 3.98 -11.95 0.26
C GLU A 105 3.92 -11.28 -1.13
N LEU A 106 3.53 -10.02 -1.20
CA LEU A 106 3.46 -9.26 -2.45
C LEU A 106 4.70 -8.40 -2.73
N HIS A 107 5.76 -8.59 -1.97
CA HIS A 107 7.05 -7.90 -2.14
C HIS A 107 6.93 -6.37 -2.10
N ALA A 108 6.28 -5.85 -1.06
CA ALA A 108 6.15 -4.41 -0.87
C ALA A 108 7.51 -3.72 -0.75
N ARG A 109 7.68 -2.65 -1.51
CA ARG A 109 8.89 -1.84 -1.49
C ARG A 109 8.83 -0.73 -0.44
N VAL A 110 7.64 -0.30 -0.07
CA VAL A 110 7.42 0.68 1.00
C VAL A 110 6.60 0.01 2.10
N ARG A 111 7.01 0.18 3.34
CA ARG A 111 6.35 -0.36 4.52
C ARG A 111 6.03 0.77 5.48
N ILE A 112 4.77 0.87 5.86
CA ILE A 112 4.25 1.91 6.75
C ILE A 112 3.80 1.25 8.04
N PRO A 113 4.60 1.31 9.12
CA PRO A 113 4.24 0.69 10.40
C PRO A 113 3.13 1.47 11.10
N GLY A 114 2.42 0.78 11.96
CA GLY A 114 1.32 1.32 12.77
C GLY A 114 0.16 0.35 12.84
N CYS A 115 -0.66 0.49 13.87
CA CYS A 115 -1.84 -0.36 14.05
C CYS A 115 -3.02 0.49 14.58
N PRO A 116 -3.65 1.28 13.70
CA PRO A 116 -3.29 1.63 12.32
C PRO A 116 -2.23 2.74 12.24
N PRO A 117 -1.54 2.91 11.09
CA PRO A 117 -0.74 4.10 10.85
C PRO A 117 -1.65 5.33 10.67
N SER A 118 -1.15 6.51 11.00
CA SER A 118 -1.90 7.75 10.80
C SER A 118 -2.06 8.09 9.30
N PRO A 119 -3.07 8.89 8.92
CA PRO A 119 -3.21 9.36 7.54
C PRO A 119 -1.96 10.08 7.03
N ASP A 120 -1.31 10.88 7.87
CA ASP A 120 -0.05 11.56 7.51
C ASP A 120 1.08 10.56 7.20
N ALA A 121 1.21 9.50 7.99
CA ALA A 121 2.18 8.43 7.74
C ALA A 121 1.89 7.71 6.41
N ILE A 122 0.63 7.44 6.12
CA ILE A 122 0.21 6.81 4.87
C ILE A 122 0.51 7.74 3.68
N LYS A 123 0.18 9.01 3.79
CA LYS A 123 0.48 10.01 2.75
C LYS A 123 1.99 10.12 2.48
N THR A 124 2.78 10.13 3.51
CA THR A 124 4.26 10.11 3.40
C THR A 124 4.75 8.84 2.69
N GLY A 125 4.21 7.69 3.03
CA GLY A 125 4.54 6.43 2.37
C GLY A 125 4.18 6.39 0.89
N LEU A 126 3.03 6.95 0.52
CA LEU A 126 2.62 7.09 -0.87
C LEU A 126 3.57 8.03 -1.64
N GLY A 127 4.02 9.11 -1.00
CA GLY A 127 5.02 10.01 -1.57
C GLY A 127 6.37 9.29 -1.83
N ARG A 128 6.78 8.39 -0.93
CA ARG A 128 7.97 7.54 -1.14
C ARG A 128 7.75 6.59 -2.32
N ALA A 129 6.58 5.99 -2.45
CA ALA A 129 6.24 5.14 -3.59
C ALA A 129 6.29 5.91 -4.91
N ALA A 130 5.75 7.13 -4.95
CA ALA A 130 5.83 8.00 -6.11
C ALA A 130 7.29 8.32 -6.48
N ALA A 131 8.12 8.62 -5.50
CA ALA A 131 9.56 8.88 -5.72
C ALA A 131 10.28 7.65 -6.28
N LEU A 132 9.95 6.45 -5.82
CA LEU A 132 10.49 5.20 -6.37
C LEU A 132 10.10 5.00 -7.83
N LEU A 133 8.85 5.32 -8.18
CA LEU A 133 8.37 5.25 -9.57
C LEU A 133 9.04 6.29 -10.47
N ASP A 134 9.39 7.45 -9.93
CA ASP A 134 10.15 8.49 -10.64
C ASP A 134 11.67 8.20 -10.70
N GLY A 135 12.11 7.04 -10.20
CA GLY A 135 13.51 6.63 -10.25
C GLY A 135 14.42 7.29 -9.21
N LYS A 136 13.84 7.91 -8.18
CA LYS A 136 14.60 8.63 -7.13
C LYS A 136 14.98 7.75 -5.92
N GLY A 137 14.63 6.47 -5.94
CA GLY A 137 14.96 5.51 -4.88
C GLY A 137 16.03 4.53 -5.30
N SER A 138 16.74 3.95 -4.33
CA SER A 138 17.68 2.86 -4.59
C SER A 138 16.93 1.63 -5.12
N ASN A 139 17.38 1.10 -6.24
CA ASN A 139 16.83 -0.11 -6.82
C ASN A 139 17.14 -1.29 -5.88
N GLY A 140 16.11 -1.84 -5.24
CA GLY A 140 16.20 -3.09 -4.48
C GLY A 140 16.08 -2.96 -2.96
N GLU A 141 16.11 -1.77 -2.39
CA GLU A 141 15.96 -1.56 -0.95
C GLU A 141 14.48 -1.34 -0.57
N THR A 142 14.04 -2.04 0.48
CA THR A 142 12.70 -1.84 1.03
C THR A 142 12.75 -0.65 2.00
N ASP A 143 12.00 0.39 1.69
CA ASP A 143 11.87 1.55 2.56
C ASP A 143 10.88 1.25 3.69
N VAL A 144 11.37 1.28 4.92
CA VAL A 144 10.53 1.22 6.13
C VAL A 144 10.44 2.65 6.68
N LEU A 145 9.24 3.19 6.73
CA LEU A 145 9.01 4.47 7.39
C LEU A 145 9.11 4.28 8.90
N ARG A 146 9.83 5.16 9.54
CA ARG A 146 9.98 5.20 11.00
C ARG A 146 9.07 6.25 11.62
#